data_67def07f2ddaed64b9c60662d86c7027
#
_entry.id   67def07f2ddaed64b9c60662d86c7027
#
_cell.length_a   1.000
_cell.length_b   1.000
_cell.length_c   1.000
_cell.angle_alpha   90.00
_cell.angle_beta   90.00
_cell.angle_gamma   90.00
#
_symmetry.space_group_name_H-M   'P 1'
#
loop_
_entity.id
_entity.type
_entity.pdbx_description
1 polymer ?
#
loop_
_entity_poly.entity_id
_entity_poly.type
_entity_poly.pdbx_seq_one_letter_code
_entity_poly.pdbx_strand_id
1 'polypeptide(L)'
;YQAREANFSKGQAADEELKLLREEKEHYRQQISRADIQIEKYGSEISRCTEKLTDQGLTREEAEARKQEGSLRELQETVRSLKSRIAELGTVNPNADEEYREVAAKAELYEQQSRDLAESQGKLEAIVAEIDKAMSMQFEQAFNEIGGYFQQIFSRLFGGGTAKILLNDTHNILTSGIDFLIQPPGKKAQSLTLLSGGERALTVIALLLAFLAYRPAPFCLVDEVDAALDEANVDRMARYLKNYSGDTQFIVITHRRKSMEAANTLQGVTMEEKVVSKLITVQVDEFIEKGTKEWA
;
A
#
# COMPACT_ATOMS: atom_id res chain seq x y z
N TYR A 1 -13.48 27.25 -20.36
CA TYR A 1 -12.53 26.15 -20.63
C TYR A 1 -11.27 26.29 -19.78
N GLN A 2 -10.57 27.42 -19.83
CA GLN A 2 -9.30 27.66 -19.09
C GLN A 2 -9.40 27.50 -17.55
N ALA A 3 -10.50 27.93 -16.94
CA ALA A 3 -10.69 27.79 -15.48
C ALA A 3 -10.88 26.33 -15.03
N ARG A 4 -11.38 25.47 -15.91
CA ARG A 4 -11.62 24.04 -15.63
C ARG A 4 -10.33 23.23 -15.75
N GLU A 5 -9.50 23.57 -16.70
CA GLU A 5 -8.16 23.00 -16.90
C GLU A 5 -7.21 23.36 -15.75
N ALA A 6 -7.29 24.62 -15.26
CA ALA A 6 -6.55 25.08 -14.09
C ALA A 6 -6.99 24.38 -12.79
N ASN A 7 -8.28 24.07 -12.64
CA ASN A 7 -8.77 23.31 -11.48
C ASN A 7 -8.41 21.83 -11.54
N PHE A 8 -8.36 21.23 -12.74
CA PHE A 8 -7.92 19.86 -12.94
C PHE A 8 -6.41 19.69 -12.65
N SER A 9 -5.59 20.61 -13.14
CA SER A 9 -4.15 20.67 -12.86
C SER A 9 -3.86 20.87 -11.36
N LYS A 10 -4.64 21.73 -10.68
CA LYS A 10 -4.54 21.87 -9.22
C LYS A 10 -4.98 20.63 -8.47
N GLY A 11 -5.98 19.90 -8.97
CA GLY A 11 -6.40 18.60 -8.42
C GLY A 11 -5.30 17.56 -8.51
N GLN A 12 -4.65 17.43 -9.67
CA GLN A 12 -3.53 16.49 -9.85
C GLN A 12 -2.34 16.85 -8.95
N ALA A 13 -1.99 18.13 -8.86
CA ALA A 13 -0.91 18.58 -7.97
C ALA A 13 -1.23 18.29 -6.49
N ALA A 14 -2.48 18.47 -6.07
CA ALA A 14 -2.92 18.14 -4.72
C ALA A 14 -2.91 16.62 -4.45
N ASP A 15 -3.24 15.80 -5.43
CA ASP A 15 -3.18 14.35 -5.31
C ASP A 15 -1.73 13.84 -5.22
N GLU A 16 -0.81 14.43 -5.98
CA GLU A 16 0.63 14.12 -5.88
C GLU A 16 1.20 14.55 -4.51
N GLU A 17 0.85 15.74 -4.04
CA GLU A 17 1.24 16.23 -2.71
C GLU A 17 0.68 15.34 -1.59
N LEU A 18 -0.58 14.92 -1.71
CA LEU A 18 -1.23 13.98 -0.80
C LEU A 18 -0.54 12.62 -0.78
N LYS A 19 -0.05 12.15 -1.92
CA LYS A 19 0.72 10.91 -2.03
C LYS A 19 2.06 11.01 -1.31
N LEU A 20 2.81 12.09 -1.56
CA LEU A 20 4.07 12.37 -0.88
C LEU A 20 3.90 12.48 0.64
N LEU A 21 2.89 13.22 1.09
CA LEU A 21 2.57 13.36 2.52
C LEU A 21 2.16 12.03 3.17
N ARG A 22 1.52 11.13 2.43
CA ARG A 22 1.20 9.78 2.93
C ARG A 22 2.46 8.91 3.05
N GLU A 23 3.39 8.99 2.10
CA GLU A 23 4.67 8.29 2.14
C GLU A 23 5.54 8.81 3.29
N GLU A 24 5.63 10.13 3.47
CA GLU A 24 6.31 10.75 4.62
C GLU A 24 5.67 10.36 5.95
N LYS A 25 4.35 10.41 6.06
CA LYS A 25 3.62 9.97 7.25
C LYS A 25 3.92 8.51 7.61
N GLU A 26 3.99 7.63 6.62
CA GLU A 26 4.29 6.22 6.86
C GLU A 26 5.76 6.02 7.27
N HIS A 27 6.67 6.79 6.69
CA HIS A 27 8.07 6.81 7.09
C HIS A 27 8.24 7.27 8.56
N TYR A 28 7.58 8.37 8.95
CA TYR A 28 7.61 8.84 10.34
C TYR A 28 6.93 7.85 11.31
N ARG A 29 5.86 7.20 10.92
CA ARG A 29 5.24 6.14 11.73
C ARG A 29 6.19 4.97 11.99
N GLN A 30 6.94 4.56 10.99
CA GLN A 30 7.96 3.51 11.17
C GLN A 30 9.10 3.96 12.08
N GLN A 31 9.53 5.22 11.98
CA GLN A 31 10.54 5.78 12.89
C GLN A 31 10.02 5.84 14.32
N ILE A 32 8.80 6.31 14.54
CA ILE A 32 8.15 6.35 15.86
C ILE A 32 8.06 4.94 16.44
N SER A 33 7.57 3.97 15.70
CA SER A 33 7.47 2.58 16.16
C SER A 33 8.82 1.97 16.56
N ARG A 34 9.89 2.28 15.81
CA ARG A 34 11.25 1.85 16.18
C ARG A 34 11.75 2.54 17.46
N ALA A 35 11.45 3.83 17.60
CA ALA A 35 11.79 4.57 18.82
C ALA A 35 11.04 4.05 20.04
N ASP A 36 9.77 3.73 19.91
CA ASP A 36 8.94 3.15 20.97
C ASP A 36 9.49 1.80 21.46
N ILE A 37 9.86 0.92 20.53
CA ILE A 37 10.50 -0.38 20.87
C ILE A 37 11.82 -0.16 21.63
N GLN A 38 12.62 0.84 21.24
CA GLN A 38 13.87 1.15 21.95
C GLN A 38 13.62 1.70 23.35
N ILE A 39 12.61 2.56 23.51
CA ILE A 39 12.21 3.13 24.81
C ILE A 39 11.76 2.00 25.76
N GLU A 40 10.94 1.07 25.28
CA GLU A 40 10.47 -0.07 26.07
C GLU A 40 11.62 -1.00 26.49
N LYS A 41 12.59 -1.24 25.59
CA LYS A 41 13.79 -2.00 25.88
C LYS A 41 14.64 -1.36 27.00
N TYR A 42 14.91 -0.04 26.88
CA TYR A 42 15.68 0.67 27.90
C TYR A 42 14.92 0.80 29.23
N GLY A 43 13.59 0.97 29.18
CA GLY A 43 12.74 0.94 30.38
C GLY A 43 12.84 -0.37 31.15
N SER A 44 12.82 -1.48 30.43
CA SER A 44 12.98 -2.83 31.01
C SER A 44 14.37 -3.05 31.58
N GLU A 45 15.42 -2.53 30.93
CA GLU A 45 16.80 -2.61 31.45
C GLU A 45 16.98 -1.79 32.73
N ILE A 46 16.39 -0.61 32.80
CA ILE A 46 16.39 0.25 34.00
C ILE A 46 15.68 -0.44 35.16
N SER A 47 14.48 -0.97 34.94
CA SER A 47 13.71 -1.69 35.97
C SER A 47 14.49 -2.89 36.50
N ARG A 48 15.13 -3.66 35.62
CA ARG A 48 15.96 -4.81 35.99
C ARG A 48 17.21 -4.41 36.82
N CYS A 49 17.79 -3.25 36.53
CA CYS A 49 18.91 -2.72 37.33
C CYS A 49 18.45 -2.26 38.73
N THR A 50 17.27 -1.69 38.82
CA THR A 50 16.68 -1.26 40.10
C THR A 50 16.29 -2.47 40.98
N GLU A 51 15.69 -3.52 40.37
CA GLU A 51 15.41 -4.79 41.05
C GLU A 51 16.67 -5.45 41.62
N LYS A 52 17.75 -5.48 40.85
CA LYS A 52 19.03 -6.05 41.33
C LYS A 52 19.62 -5.32 42.54
N LEU A 53 19.41 -4.00 42.64
CA LEU A 53 19.81 -3.22 43.82
C LEU A 53 18.92 -3.55 45.02
N THR A 54 17.64 -3.73 44.82
CA THR A 54 16.66 -4.10 45.87
C THR A 54 16.87 -5.54 46.34
N ASP A 55 17.18 -6.48 45.45
CA ASP A 55 17.48 -7.89 45.81
C ASP A 55 18.73 -8.03 46.68
N GLN A 56 19.67 -7.08 46.59
CA GLN A 56 20.84 -7.02 47.50
C GLN A 56 20.56 -6.27 48.81
N GLY A 57 19.31 -5.84 49.00
CA GLY A 57 18.90 -5.14 50.21
C GLY A 57 19.58 -3.80 50.45
N LEU A 58 20.12 -3.18 49.39
CA LEU A 58 20.84 -1.92 49.43
C LEU A 58 20.04 -0.86 48.67
N THR A 59 19.60 0.15 49.37
CA THR A 59 19.18 1.42 48.73
C THR A 59 20.42 2.23 48.37
N ARG A 60 20.32 3.08 47.35
CA ARG A 60 21.42 3.97 46.94
C ARG A 60 21.94 4.83 48.07
N GLU A 61 21.05 5.30 48.95
CA GLU A 61 21.35 6.11 50.12
C GLU A 61 22.07 5.28 51.22
N GLU A 62 21.67 4.02 51.43
CA GLU A 62 22.34 3.10 52.38
C GLU A 62 23.73 2.70 51.92
N ALA A 63 23.96 2.55 50.62
CA ALA A 63 25.28 2.30 50.09
C ALA A 63 26.23 3.51 50.25
N GLU A 64 25.69 4.72 50.13
CA GLU A 64 26.42 5.97 50.39
C GLU A 64 26.68 6.19 51.91
N ALA A 65 25.75 5.73 52.78
CA ALA A 65 25.83 5.92 54.21
C ALA A 65 26.76 4.91 54.95
N ARG A 66 27.10 3.78 54.31
CA ARG A 66 27.99 2.74 54.90
C ARG A 66 29.48 3.08 54.80
N LYS A 67 29.85 4.32 54.94
CA LYS A 67 31.28 4.66 55.16
C LYS A 67 31.73 4.14 56.53
N GLN A 68 32.62 3.15 56.55
CA GLN A 68 33.22 2.68 57.80
C GLN A 68 34.08 3.76 58.41
N GLU A 69 33.79 4.10 59.66
CA GLU A 69 34.67 4.89 60.55
C GLU A 69 35.69 3.94 61.16
N GLY A 70 36.95 4.11 60.83
CA GLY A 70 38.08 3.41 61.45
C GLY A 70 39.32 4.31 61.47
N SER A 71 40.28 4.02 62.35
CA SER A 71 41.57 4.75 62.42
C SER A 71 42.23 4.67 61.01
N LEU A 72 42.38 5.82 60.39
CA LEU A 72 42.89 5.94 59.01
C LEU A 72 44.31 5.32 58.88
N ARG A 73 45.03 5.24 59.95
CA ARG A 73 46.39 4.71 60.00
C ARG A 73 46.43 3.18 60.03
N GLU A 74 45.59 2.55 60.81
CA GLU A 74 45.48 1.09 60.86
C GLU A 74 44.92 0.53 59.54
N LEU A 75 43.91 1.21 58.98
CA LEU A 75 43.39 0.86 57.66
C LEU A 75 44.42 1.02 56.55
N GLN A 76 45.25 2.07 56.63
CA GLN A 76 46.33 2.29 55.64
C GLN A 76 47.46 1.24 55.74
N GLU A 77 47.84 0.83 56.97
CA GLU A 77 48.85 -0.25 57.18
C GLU A 77 48.28 -1.61 56.71
N THR A 78 47.02 -1.91 57.03
CA THR A 78 46.37 -3.12 56.58
C THR A 78 46.23 -3.15 55.05
N VAL A 79 45.83 -2.02 54.45
CA VAL A 79 45.76 -1.88 53.00
C VAL A 79 47.14 -1.99 52.36
N ARG A 80 48.17 -1.48 52.97
CA ARG A 80 49.57 -1.56 52.46
C ARG A 80 50.08 -2.99 52.53
N SER A 81 49.82 -3.68 53.68
CA SER A 81 50.15 -5.10 53.85
C SER A 81 49.40 -5.98 52.88
N LEU A 82 48.08 -5.77 52.69
CA LEU A 82 47.30 -6.50 51.73
C LEU A 82 47.72 -6.22 50.27
N LYS A 83 48.07 -4.96 49.98
CA LYS A 83 48.62 -4.62 48.63
C LYS A 83 49.96 -5.29 48.36
N SER A 84 50.84 -5.39 49.40
CA SER A 84 52.11 -6.13 49.24
C SER A 84 51.88 -7.61 49.01
N ARG A 85 50.93 -8.24 49.74
CA ARG A 85 50.56 -9.64 49.56
C ARG A 85 49.89 -9.89 48.21
N ILE A 86 49.06 -8.96 47.74
CA ILE A 86 48.46 -9.01 46.41
C ILE A 86 49.55 -8.88 45.34
N ALA A 87 50.58 -8.00 45.54
CA ALA A 87 51.67 -7.85 44.63
C ALA A 87 52.59 -9.10 44.63
N GLU A 88 52.75 -9.78 45.76
CA GLU A 88 53.46 -11.06 45.86
C GLU A 88 52.72 -12.21 45.19
N LEU A 89 51.41 -12.18 45.20
CA LEU A 89 50.58 -13.18 44.53
C LEU A 89 50.55 -12.98 43.00
N GLY A 90 51.16 -11.87 42.50
CA GLY A 90 51.09 -11.51 41.10
C GLY A 90 49.71 -11.07 40.65
N THR A 91 49.45 -11.20 39.37
CA THR A 91 48.15 -10.80 38.77
C THR A 91 47.05 -11.83 38.93
N VAL A 92 46.98 -12.50 40.10
CA VAL A 92 45.92 -13.48 40.38
C VAL A 92 44.67 -12.71 40.84
N ASN A 93 43.67 -12.70 39.99
CA ASN A 93 42.36 -12.22 40.38
C ASN A 93 41.66 -13.31 41.20
N PRO A 94 41.37 -13.12 42.53
CA PRO A 94 40.76 -14.14 43.36
C PRO A 94 39.33 -14.46 42.92
N ASN A 95 38.68 -13.56 42.19
CA ASN A 95 37.32 -13.75 41.67
C ASN A 95 37.31 -14.21 40.17
N ALA A 96 38.49 -14.49 39.63
CA ALA A 96 38.60 -14.84 38.22
C ALA A 96 37.73 -16.04 37.82
N ASP A 97 37.58 -17.02 38.73
CA ASP A 97 36.76 -18.20 38.49
C ASP A 97 35.24 -17.86 38.47
N GLU A 98 34.81 -16.94 39.33
CA GLU A 98 33.42 -16.50 39.40
C GLU A 98 33.08 -15.55 38.25
N GLU A 99 33.96 -14.59 37.95
CA GLU A 99 33.86 -13.72 36.82
C GLU A 99 33.88 -14.52 35.50
N TYR A 100 34.76 -15.52 35.40
CA TYR A 100 34.79 -16.40 34.22
C TYR A 100 33.49 -17.17 34.06
N ARG A 101 32.90 -17.72 35.12
CA ARG A 101 31.63 -18.45 35.07
C ARG A 101 30.49 -17.52 34.65
N GLU A 102 30.45 -16.31 35.18
CA GLU A 102 29.44 -15.32 34.77
C GLU A 102 29.57 -14.90 33.32
N VAL A 103 30.82 -14.61 32.90
CA VAL A 103 31.10 -14.22 31.52
C VAL A 103 30.85 -15.39 30.57
N ALA A 104 31.27 -16.61 30.95
CA ALA A 104 31.04 -17.80 30.14
C ALA A 104 29.54 -18.08 29.99
N ALA A 105 28.76 -17.97 31.07
CA ALA A 105 27.30 -18.15 31.00
C ALA A 105 26.63 -17.09 30.13
N LYS A 106 27.07 -15.82 30.25
CA LYS A 106 26.59 -14.75 29.37
C LYS A 106 26.96 -14.96 27.92
N ALA A 107 28.20 -15.41 27.67
CA ALA A 107 28.69 -15.70 26.31
C ALA A 107 27.86 -16.82 25.69
N GLU A 108 27.63 -17.92 26.43
CA GLU A 108 26.80 -19.02 25.96
C GLU A 108 25.37 -18.60 25.65
N LEU A 109 24.77 -17.78 26.54
CA LEU A 109 23.44 -17.20 26.30
C LEU A 109 23.40 -16.32 25.03
N TYR A 110 24.37 -15.46 24.85
CA TYR A 110 24.44 -14.59 23.67
C TYR A 110 24.70 -15.38 22.39
N GLU A 111 25.55 -16.39 22.45
CA GLU A 111 25.79 -17.29 21.31
C GLU A 111 24.52 -18.06 20.93
N GLN A 112 23.74 -18.50 21.91
CA GLN A 112 22.47 -19.16 21.66
C GLN A 112 21.45 -18.18 21.06
N GLN A 113 21.29 -16.99 21.65
CA GLN A 113 20.41 -15.95 21.11
C GLN A 113 20.81 -15.52 19.71
N SER A 114 22.12 -15.40 19.45
CA SER A 114 22.61 -15.04 18.12
C SER A 114 22.29 -16.12 17.07
N ARG A 115 22.41 -17.41 17.47
CA ARG A 115 22.04 -18.53 16.58
C ARG A 115 20.55 -18.55 16.32
N ASP A 116 19.73 -18.37 17.35
CA ASP A 116 18.26 -18.35 17.22
C ASP A 116 17.78 -17.17 16.35
N LEU A 117 18.42 -16.02 16.50
CA LEU A 117 18.15 -14.85 15.65
C LEU A 117 18.57 -15.07 14.20
N ALA A 118 19.75 -15.64 13.96
CA ALA A 118 20.22 -15.93 12.60
C ALA A 118 19.33 -16.98 11.92
N GLU A 119 18.88 -18.02 12.65
CA GLU A 119 17.93 -19.01 12.13
C GLU A 119 16.58 -18.36 11.81
N SER A 120 16.08 -17.49 12.71
CA SER A 120 14.82 -16.78 12.51
C SER A 120 14.90 -15.81 11.33
N GLN A 121 16.02 -15.11 11.18
CA GLN A 121 16.28 -14.24 10.01
C GLN A 121 16.26 -15.06 8.73
N GLY A 122 16.96 -16.19 8.67
CA GLY A 122 16.98 -17.05 7.49
C GLY A 122 15.59 -17.58 7.12
N LYS A 123 14.77 -17.93 8.12
CA LYS A 123 13.37 -18.33 7.88
C LYS A 123 12.53 -17.18 7.32
N LEU A 124 12.69 -15.98 7.86
CA LEU A 124 11.97 -14.79 7.35
C LEU A 124 12.40 -14.44 5.93
N GLU A 125 13.68 -14.48 5.62
CA GLU A 125 14.19 -14.22 4.27
C GLU A 125 13.65 -15.25 3.27
N ALA A 126 13.58 -16.51 3.65
CA ALA A 126 12.99 -17.56 2.83
C ALA A 126 11.49 -17.33 2.56
N ILE A 127 10.73 -16.93 3.59
CA ILE A 127 9.30 -16.59 3.46
C ILE A 127 9.11 -15.39 2.55
N VAL A 128 9.91 -14.34 2.71
CA VAL A 128 9.85 -13.15 1.84
C VAL A 128 10.12 -13.53 0.38
N ALA A 129 11.15 -14.33 0.14
CA ALA A 129 11.48 -14.79 -1.21
C ALA A 129 10.35 -15.64 -1.83
N GLU A 130 9.68 -16.46 -1.03
CA GLU A 130 8.53 -17.25 -1.49
C GLU A 130 7.33 -16.36 -1.82
N ILE A 131 7.04 -15.37 -0.96
CA ILE A 131 5.99 -14.40 -1.20
C ILE A 131 6.27 -13.57 -2.47
N ASP A 132 7.48 -13.06 -2.64
CA ASP A 132 7.87 -12.28 -3.82
C ASP A 132 7.73 -13.11 -5.10
N LYS A 133 8.11 -14.38 -5.05
CA LYS A 133 7.91 -15.29 -6.18
C LYS A 133 6.44 -15.53 -6.47
N ALA A 134 5.63 -15.79 -5.46
CA ALA A 134 4.18 -15.99 -5.62
C ALA A 134 3.50 -14.72 -6.15
N MET A 135 3.85 -13.56 -5.61
CA MET A 135 3.34 -12.27 -6.09
C MET A 135 3.73 -12.00 -7.55
N SER A 136 4.98 -12.28 -7.92
CA SER A 136 5.46 -12.11 -9.30
C SER A 136 4.68 -12.98 -10.26
N MET A 137 4.45 -14.25 -9.93
CA MET A 137 3.67 -15.16 -10.77
C MET A 137 2.21 -14.71 -10.91
N GLN A 138 1.57 -14.31 -9.80
CA GLN A 138 0.19 -13.82 -9.83
C GLN A 138 0.07 -12.51 -10.63
N PHE A 139 1.03 -11.61 -10.46
CA PHE A 139 1.07 -10.36 -11.22
C PHE A 139 1.24 -10.62 -12.71
N GLU A 140 2.18 -11.46 -13.12
CA GLU A 140 2.41 -11.80 -14.52
C GLU A 140 1.16 -12.42 -15.16
N GLN A 141 0.52 -13.35 -14.47
CA GLN A 141 -0.73 -13.94 -14.93
C GLN A 141 -1.81 -12.87 -15.11
N ALA A 142 -2.08 -12.07 -14.06
CA ALA A 142 -3.07 -11.02 -14.11
C ALA A 142 -2.77 -9.98 -15.22
N PHE A 143 -1.50 -9.58 -15.34
CA PHE A 143 -1.06 -8.65 -16.37
C PHE A 143 -1.34 -9.16 -17.78
N ASN A 144 -1.03 -10.42 -18.05
CA ASN A 144 -1.26 -11.04 -19.35
C ASN A 144 -2.76 -11.19 -19.66
N GLU A 145 -3.56 -11.61 -18.69
CA GLU A 145 -5.01 -11.77 -18.83
C GLU A 145 -5.69 -10.41 -19.04
N ILE A 146 -5.36 -9.40 -18.22
CA ILE A 146 -5.87 -8.03 -18.38
C ILE A 146 -5.43 -7.46 -19.72
N GLY A 147 -4.19 -7.69 -20.15
CA GLY A 147 -3.69 -7.27 -21.45
C GLY A 147 -4.49 -7.89 -22.62
N GLY A 148 -4.86 -9.15 -22.49
CA GLY A 148 -5.72 -9.84 -23.44
C GLY A 148 -7.14 -9.25 -23.50
N TYR A 149 -7.77 -9.02 -22.35
CA TYR A 149 -9.08 -8.36 -22.28
C TYR A 149 -9.01 -6.92 -22.82
N PHE A 150 -7.99 -6.19 -22.45
CA PHE A 150 -7.80 -4.81 -22.90
C PHE A 150 -7.72 -4.71 -24.42
N GLN A 151 -6.94 -5.56 -25.06
CA GLN A 151 -6.83 -5.65 -26.51
C GLN A 151 -8.20 -5.93 -27.16
N GLN A 152 -8.94 -6.90 -26.64
CA GLN A 152 -10.24 -7.29 -27.18
C GLN A 152 -11.29 -6.17 -27.02
N ILE A 153 -11.36 -5.59 -25.82
CA ILE A 153 -12.32 -4.54 -25.51
C ILE A 153 -12.00 -3.27 -26.29
N PHE A 154 -10.72 -2.90 -26.35
CA PHE A 154 -10.26 -1.78 -27.17
C PHE A 154 -10.70 -1.93 -28.62
N SER A 155 -10.42 -3.09 -29.24
CA SER A 155 -10.79 -3.34 -30.62
C SER A 155 -12.30 -3.25 -30.86
N ARG A 156 -13.12 -3.69 -29.90
CA ARG A 156 -14.59 -3.56 -29.98
C ARG A 156 -15.06 -2.12 -29.86
N LEU A 157 -14.52 -1.36 -28.90
CA LEU A 157 -14.90 0.03 -28.64
C LEU A 157 -14.47 0.96 -29.77
N PHE A 158 -13.28 0.76 -30.34
CA PHE A 158 -12.77 1.58 -31.43
C PHE A 158 -13.24 1.12 -32.83
N GLY A 159 -13.83 -0.07 -32.93
CA GLY A 159 -14.18 -0.69 -34.20
C GLY A 159 -12.95 -1.16 -34.96
N GLY A 160 -11.91 -1.59 -34.28
CA GLY A 160 -10.63 -2.05 -34.79
C GLY A 160 -9.44 -1.49 -34.00
N GLY A 161 -8.23 -1.63 -34.55
CA GLY A 161 -7.00 -1.17 -33.91
C GLY A 161 -6.42 -2.15 -32.89
N THR A 162 -5.34 -1.74 -32.25
CA THR A 162 -4.64 -2.56 -31.26
C THR A 162 -4.28 -1.73 -30.03
N ALA A 163 -4.32 -2.35 -28.85
CA ALA A 163 -3.89 -1.76 -27.59
C ALA A 163 -3.11 -2.80 -26.79
N LYS A 164 -1.94 -2.42 -26.31
CA LYS A 164 -1.08 -3.28 -25.51
C LYS A 164 -0.62 -2.54 -24.26
N ILE A 165 -0.53 -3.26 -23.18
CA ILE A 165 0.19 -2.85 -21.98
C ILE A 165 1.57 -3.47 -22.01
N LEU A 166 2.59 -2.72 -21.63
CA LEU A 166 3.99 -3.14 -21.65
C LEU A 166 4.62 -2.84 -20.30
N LEU A 167 5.45 -3.77 -19.81
CA LEU A 167 6.29 -3.54 -18.63
C LEU A 167 7.59 -2.88 -19.07
N ASN A 168 8.02 -1.85 -18.34
CA ASN A 168 9.28 -1.13 -18.60
C ASN A 168 10.48 -1.96 -18.18
N ASP A 169 10.33 -2.75 -17.12
CA ASP A 169 11.36 -3.67 -16.62
C ASP A 169 10.77 -5.07 -16.45
N THR A 170 11.24 -6.00 -17.25
CA THR A 170 10.83 -7.40 -17.20
C THR A 170 11.56 -8.21 -16.13
N HIS A 171 12.65 -7.70 -15.56
CA HIS A 171 13.39 -8.38 -14.51
C HIS A 171 12.81 -8.11 -13.12
N ASN A 172 12.30 -6.90 -12.89
CA ASN A 172 11.68 -6.49 -11.63
C ASN A 172 10.21 -6.13 -11.84
N ILE A 173 9.39 -7.12 -12.17
CA ILE A 173 7.99 -6.92 -12.56
C ILE A 173 7.13 -6.26 -11.49
N LEU A 174 7.43 -6.48 -10.19
CA LEU A 174 6.67 -5.90 -9.08
C LEU A 174 6.93 -4.40 -8.88
N THR A 175 8.06 -3.89 -9.34
CA THR A 175 8.42 -2.46 -9.25
C THR A 175 8.45 -1.78 -10.61
N SER A 176 8.14 -2.54 -11.68
CA SER A 176 8.13 -2.03 -13.05
C SER A 176 7.05 -0.99 -13.27
N GLY A 177 7.36 0.04 -14.05
CA GLY A 177 6.35 0.91 -14.65
C GLY A 177 5.57 0.18 -15.75
N ILE A 178 4.36 0.67 -16.06
CA ILE A 178 3.52 0.14 -17.13
C ILE A 178 3.36 1.23 -18.19
N ASP A 179 3.73 0.91 -19.43
CA ASP A 179 3.52 1.74 -20.61
C ASP A 179 2.36 1.22 -21.48
N PHE A 180 1.77 2.13 -22.22
CA PHE A 180 0.67 1.83 -23.13
C PHE A 180 1.09 2.08 -24.57
N LEU A 181 0.95 1.08 -25.40
CA LEU A 181 1.13 1.18 -26.84
C LEU A 181 -0.24 1.03 -27.52
N ILE A 182 -0.75 2.15 -28.02
CA ILE A 182 -2.12 2.25 -28.54
C ILE A 182 -2.08 2.60 -30.03
N GLN A 183 -2.80 1.83 -30.83
CA GLN A 183 -2.96 2.07 -32.24
C GLN A 183 -4.45 2.11 -32.61
N PRO A 184 -5.08 3.29 -32.64
CA PRO A 184 -6.43 3.44 -33.15
C PRO A 184 -6.52 3.06 -34.63
N PRO A 185 -7.71 2.72 -35.14
CA PRO A 185 -7.90 2.40 -36.57
C PRO A 185 -7.39 3.53 -37.46
N GLY A 186 -6.60 3.18 -38.48
CA GLY A 186 -6.06 4.13 -39.46
C GLY A 186 -4.90 5.03 -38.92
N LYS A 187 -4.43 4.83 -37.70
CA LYS A 187 -3.32 5.59 -37.09
C LYS A 187 -2.11 4.68 -36.81
N LYS A 188 -0.95 5.32 -36.62
CA LYS A 188 0.26 4.62 -36.16
C LYS A 188 0.16 4.34 -34.67
N ALA A 189 0.88 3.33 -34.19
CA ALA A 189 1.03 3.03 -32.77
C ALA A 189 1.72 4.20 -32.06
N GLN A 190 1.18 4.61 -30.91
CA GLN A 190 1.64 5.76 -30.15
C GLN A 190 1.34 5.56 -28.66
N SER A 191 1.97 6.37 -27.82
CA SER A 191 1.71 6.35 -26.38
C SER A 191 0.34 6.97 -26.04
N LEU A 192 -0.20 6.62 -24.87
CA LEU A 192 -1.48 7.14 -24.38
C LEU A 192 -1.53 8.68 -24.32
N THR A 193 -0.39 9.33 -24.07
CA THR A 193 -0.28 10.79 -23.97
C THR A 193 -0.46 11.52 -25.28
N LEU A 194 -0.20 10.85 -26.40
CA LEU A 194 -0.30 11.40 -27.76
C LEU A 194 -1.68 11.25 -28.38
N LEU A 195 -2.60 10.56 -27.72
CA LEU A 195 -3.99 10.41 -28.18
C LEU A 195 -4.80 11.68 -28.01
N SER A 196 -5.81 11.87 -28.85
CA SER A 196 -6.82 12.92 -28.65
C SER A 196 -7.58 12.70 -27.32
N GLY A 197 -8.22 13.76 -26.80
CA GLY A 197 -8.96 13.69 -25.53
C GLY A 197 -9.99 12.56 -25.49
N GLY A 198 -10.82 12.45 -26.52
CA GLY A 198 -11.83 11.38 -26.63
C GLY A 198 -11.23 9.98 -26.80
N GLU A 199 -10.18 9.83 -27.63
CA GLU A 199 -9.49 8.56 -27.77
C GLU A 199 -8.83 8.11 -26.46
N ARG A 200 -8.24 9.04 -25.73
CA ARG A 200 -7.66 8.76 -24.40
C ARG A 200 -8.74 8.30 -23.42
N ALA A 201 -9.86 9.02 -23.35
CA ALA A 201 -10.98 8.67 -22.48
C ALA A 201 -11.51 7.26 -22.82
N LEU A 202 -11.75 6.98 -24.10
CA LEU A 202 -12.23 5.66 -24.53
C LEU A 202 -11.21 4.54 -24.26
N THR A 203 -9.90 4.83 -24.36
CA THR A 203 -8.84 3.88 -24.01
C THR A 203 -8.84 3.56 -22.52
N VAL A 204 -9.00 4.59 -21.66
CA VAL A 204 -9.08 4.40 -20.21
C VAL A 204 -10.34 3.60 -19.84
N ILE A 205 -11.47 3.86 -20.49
CA ILE A 205 -12.70 3.05 -20.32
C ILE A 205 -12.44 1.59 -20.73
N ALA A 206 -11.77 1.35 -21.86
CA ALA A 206 -11.41 0.01 -22.29
C ALA A 206 -10.57 -0.73 -21.24
N LEU A 207 -9.62 -0.04 -20.63
CA LEU A 207 -8.78 -0.60 -19.55
C LEU A 207 -9.60 -0.90 -18.30
N LEU A 208 -10.47 0.02 -17.86
CA LEU A 208 -11.37 -0.20 -16.72
C LEU A 208 -12.25 -1.45 -16.95
N LEU A 209 -12.81 -1.58 -18.12
CA LEU A 209 -13.63 -2.74 -18.49
C LEU A 209 -12.80 -4.03 -18.58
N ALA A 210 -11.51 -3.94 -18.93
CA ALA A 210 -10.60 -5.08 -18.90
C ALA A 210 -10.33 -5.57 -17.48
N PHE A 211 -10.19 -4.67 -16.51
CA PHE A 211 -10.12 -5.03 -15.09
C PHE A 211 -11.41 -5.71 -14.59
N LEU A 212 -12.57 -5.18 -14.98
CA LEU A 212 -13.85 -5.81 -14.66
C LEU A 212 -13.99 -7.19 -15.31
N ALA A 213 -13.51 -7.38 -16.55
CA ALA A 213 -13.54 -8.66 -17.23
C ALA A 213 -12.61 -9.68 -16.56
N TYR A 214 -11.45 -9.24 -16.05
CA TYR A 214 -10.54 -10.10 -15.28
C TYR A 214 -11.13 -10.50 -13.92
N ARG A 215 -11.74 -9.54 -13.21
CA ARG A 215 -12.35 -9.79 -11.91
C ARG A 215 -13.72 -9.10 -11.86
N PRO A 216 -14.80 -9.80 -12.26
CA PRO A 216 -16.14 -9.24 -12.27
C PRO A 216 -16.56 -8.75 -10.89
N ALA A 217 -17.09 -7.52 -10.85
CA ALA A 217 -17.72 -6.96 -9.66
C ALA A 217 -19.24 -7.13 -9.76
N PRO A 218 -19.96 -7.30 -8.65
CA PRO A 218 -21.43 -7.41 -8.69
C PRO A 218 -22.13 -6.15 -9.23
N PHE A 219 -21.53 -4.98 -9.01
CA PHE A 219 -21.98 -3.72 -9.59
C PHE A 219 -20.80 -2.78 -9.87
N CYS A 220 -20.98 -1.86 -10.82
CA CYS A 220 -20.04 -0.82 -11.20
C CYS A 220 -20.77 0.52 -11.33
N LEU A 221 -20.34 1.52 -10.56
CA LEU A 221 -20.83 2.89 -10.65
C LEU A 221 -19.87 3.71 -11.51
N VAL A 222 -20.38 4.34 -12.56
CA VAL A 222 -19.61 5.22 -13.46
C VAL A 222 -20.31 6.58 -13.57
N ASP A 223 -19.53 7.62 -13.36
CA ASP A 223 -20.00 9.00 -13.33
C ASP A 223 -19.42 9.79 -14.50
N GLU A 224 -20.28 10.25 -15.41
CA GLU A 224 -19.95 11.07 -16.59
C GLU A 224 -18.76 10.58 -17.43
N VAL A 225 -18.50 9.28 -17.49
CA VAL A 225 -17.36 8.72 -18.24
C VAL A 225 -17.46 8.97 -19.75
N ASP A 226 -18.66 9.25 -20.24
CA ASP A 226 -18.97 9.54 -21.64
C ASP A 226 -18.89 11.04 -22.01
N ALA A 227 -18.60 11.92 -21.04
CA ALA A 227 -18.59 13.37 -21.26
C ALA A 227 -17.54 13.79 -22.32
N ALA A 228 -16.38 13.15 -22.36
CA ALA A 228 -15.29 13.44 -23.29
C ALA A 228 -15.41 12.73 -24.64
N LEU A 229 -16.41 11.86 -24.83
CA LEU A 229 -16.57 11.06 -26.03
C LEU A 229 -17.43 11.78 -27.09
N ASP A 230 -17.14 11.53 -28.35
CA ASP A 230 -18.04 11.86 -29.44
C ASP A 230 -19.26 10.92 -29.46
N GLU A 231 -20.29 11.28 -30.19
CA GLU A 231 -21.57 10.56 -30.21
C GLU A 231 -21.42 9.10 -30.70
N ALA A 232 -20.53 8.85 -31.67
CA ALA A 232 -20.27 7.51 -32.18
C ALA A 232 -19.57 6.62 -31.15
N ASN A 233 -18.65 7.18 -30.38
CA ASN A 233 -17.95 6.47 -29.31
C ASN A 233 -18.85 6.23 -28.10
N VAL A 234 -19.73 7.19 -27.75
CA VAL A 234 -20.76 7.00 -26.72
C VAL A 234 -21.67 5.82 -27.08
N ASP A 235 -22.17 5.76 -28.33
CA ASP A 235 -23.03 4.68 -28.78
C ASP A 235 -22.33 3.30 -28.71
N ARG A 236 -21.06 3.22 -29.12
CA ARG A 236 -20.29 1.97 -29.02
C ARG A 236 -20.05 1.55 -27.56
N MET A 237 -19.72 2.49 -26.70
CA MET A 237 -19.56 2.23 -25.26
C MET A 237 -20.87 1.76 -24.64
N ALA A 238 -21.95 2.45 -24.89
CA ALA A 238 -23.26 2.13 -24.35
C ALA A 238 -23.74 0.72 -24.78
N ARG A 239 -23.57 0.38 -26.06
CA ARG A 239 -23.83 -0.99 -26.54
C ARG A 239 -22.93 -2.04 -25.90
N TYR A 240 -21.66 -1.71 -25.71
CA TYR A 240 -20.74 -2.63 -25.03
C TYR A 240 -21.17 -2.89 -23.59
N LEU A 241 -21.51 -1.84 -22.83
CA LEU A 241 -22.01 -1.97 -21.45
C LEU A 241 -23.29 -2.79 -21.39
N LYS A 242 -24.24 -2.55 -22.28
CA LYS A 242 -25.49 -3.32 -22.36
C LYS A 242 -25.22 -4.82 -22.59
N ASN A 243 -24.29 -5.16 -23.47
CA ASN A 243 -23.95 -6.57 -23.74
C ASN A 243 -23.15 -7.22 -22.60
N TYR A 244 -22.41 -6.42 -21.82
CA TYR A 244 -21.62 -6.90 -20.68
C TYR A 244 -22.42 -7.02 -19.38
N SER A 245 -23.63 -6.43 -19.31
CA SER A 245 -24.43 -6.33 -18.10
C SER A 245 -25.04 -7.66 -17.58
N GLY A 246 -24.66 -8.82 -18.16
CA GLY A 246 -25.10 -10.13 -17.69
C GLY A 246 -24.58 -10.50 -16.29
N ASP A 247 -23.32 -10.16 -16.02
CA ASP A 247 -22.63 -10.55 -14.79
C ASP A 247 -22.38 -9.36 -13.83
N THR A 248 -22.53 -8.11 -14.30
CA THR A 248 -22.25 -6.89 -13.53
C THR A 248 -23.39 -5.88 -13.74
N GLN A 249 -23.97 -5.37 -12.65
CA GLN A 249 -24.92 -4.26 -12.73
C GLN A 249 -24.18 -2.94 -12.93
N PHE A 250 -24.43 -2.25 -14.06
CA PHE A 250 -23.90 -0.89 -14.28
C PHE A 250 -24.89 0.16 -13.81
N ILE A 251 -24.39 1.09 -13.00
CA ILE A 251 -25.08 2.31 -12.59
C ILE A 251 -24.32 3.47 -13.25
N VAL A 252 -24.95 4.08 -14.26
CA VAL A 252 -24.31 5.11 -15.08
C VAL A 252 -24.97 6.45 -14.81
N ILE A 253 -24.20 7.41 -14.32
CA ILE A 253 -24.62 8.80 -14.23
C ILE A 253 -24.19 9.48 -15.53
N THR A 254 -25.16 10.00 -16.30
CA THR A 254 -24.89 10.62 -17.59
C THR A 254 -25.99 11.61 -17.98
N HIS A 255 -25.63 12.56 -18.83
CA HIS A 255 -26.57 13.44 -19.51
C HIS A 255 -26.65 13.13 -21.05
N ARG A 256 -25.94 12.09 -21.49
CA ARG A 256 -25.88 11.70 -22.91
C ARG A 256 -27.05 10.83 -23.29
N ARG A 257 -27.81 11.26 -24.31
CA ARG A 257 -29.00 10.54 -24.79
C ARG A 257 -28.69 9.09 -25.21
N LYS A 258 -27.58 8.85 -25.91
CA LYS A 258 -27.18 7.51 -26.36
C LYS A 258 -26.90 6.54 -25.23
N SER A 259 -26.29 7.01 -24.15
CA SER A 259 -26.10 6.20 -22.94
C SER A 259 -27.43 5.88 -22.26
N MET A 260 -28.37 6.83 -22.22
CA MET A 260 -29.71 6.62 -21.67
C MET A 260 -30.52 5.61 -22.51
N GLU A 261 -30.48 5.69 -23.82
CA GLU A 261 -31.17 4.78 -24.75
C GLU A 261 -30.73 3.32 -24.60
N ALA A 262 -29.50 3.09 -24.17
CA ALA A 262 -28.97 1.74 -23.95
C ALA A 262 -29.32 1.14 -22.57
N ALA A 263 -29.78 1.94 -21.63
CA ALA A 263 -30.11 1.50 -20.28
C ALA A 263 -31.40 0.68 -20.27
N ASN A 264 -31.53 -0.26 -19.32
CA ASN A 264 -32.79 -0.97 -19.05
C ASN A 264 -33.76 -0.11 -18.24
N THR A 265 -33.21 0.65 -17.28
CA THR A 265 -34.00 1.50 -16.38
C THR A 265 -33.37 2.88 -16.31
N LEU A 266 -34.15 3.92 -16.44
CA LEU A 266 -33.75 5.30 -16.22
C LEU A 266 -34.25 5.81 -14.86
N GLN A 267 -33.38 6.48 -14.15
CA GLN A 267 -33.70 7.16 -12.91
C GLN A 267 -33.39 8.65 -13.05
N GLY A 268 -34.47 9.44 -13.16
CA GLY A 268 -34.37 10.90 -13.20
C GLY A 268 -34.46 11.50 -11.81
N VAL A 269 -33.57 12.42 -11.51
CA VAL A 269 -33.62 13.21 -10.28
C VAL A 269 -34.15 14.59 -10.62
N THR A 270 -35.27 14.96 -10.03
CA THR A 270 -35.90 16.28 -10.23
C THR A 270 -36.19 16.95 -8.89
N MET A 271 -36.36 18.26 -8.92
CA MET A 271 -36.78 19.06 -7.77
C MET A 271 -38.13 19.74 -8.12
N GLU A 272 -39.24 19.17 -7.64
CA GLU A 272 -40.55 19.83 -7.74
C GLU A 272 -40.71 20.91 -6.68
N GLU A 273 -40.17 20.69 -5.48
CA GLU A 273 -40.10 21.66 -4.39
C GLU A 273 -38.64 22.06 -4.15
N LYS A 274 -38.41 23.33 -3.77
CA LYS A 274 -37.06 23.82 -3.48
C LYS A 274 -36.41 22.97 -2.38
N VAL A 275 -35.22 22.42 -2.67
CA VAL A 275 -34.39 21.63 -1.74
C VAL A 275 -34.86 20.18 -1.51
N VAL A 276 -35.95 19.70 -2.15
CA VAL A 276 -36.39 18.31 -2.05
C VAL A 276 -36.22 17.61 -3.39
N SER A 277 -35.28 16.66 -3.44
CA SER A 277 -35.07 15.82 -4.63
C SER A 277 -36.12 14.71 -4.70
N LYS A 278 -36.69 14.50 -5.88
CA LYS A 278 -37.63 13.43 -6.19
C LYS A 278 -37.02 12.51 -7.24
N LEU A 279 -37.11 11.21 -7.00
CA LEU A 279 -36.64 10.21 -7.94
C LEU A 279 -37.80 9.73 -8.82
N ILE A 280 -37.61 9.75 -10.11
CA ILE A 280 -38.55 9.23 -11.10
C ILE A 280 -37.86 8.05 -11.81
N THR A 281 -38.51 6.88 -11.76
CA THR A 281 -38.00 5.66 -12.39
C THR A 281 -38.83 5.32 -13.62
N VAL A 282 -38.17 5.05 -14.76
CA VAL A 282 -38.80 4.67 -16.02
C VAL A 282 -38.10 3.43 -16.58
N GLN A 283 -38.85 2.43 -16.96
CA GLN A 283 -38.32 1.26 -17.70
C GLN A 283 -38.33 1.58 -19.21
N VAL A 284 -37.17 1.52 -19.82
CA VAL A 284 -36.97 1.96 -21.22
C VAL A 284 -37.72 1.07 -22.19
N ASP A 285 -37.75 -0.25 -22.00
CA ASP A 285 -38.45 -1.19 -22.88
C ASP A 285 -39.96 -0.97 -22.90
N GLU A 286 -40.58 -0.65 -21.77
CA GLU A 286 -42.03 -0.31 -21.70
C GLU A 286 -42.37 1.02 -22.38
N PHE A 287 -41.43 1.95 -22.36
CA PHE A 287 -41.63 3.28 -22.96
C PHE A 287 -41.56 3.23 -24.49
N ILE A 288 -40.69 2.39 -25.03
CA ILE A 288 -40.55 2.20 -26.51
C ILE A 288 -41.79 1.49 -27.05
N GLU A 289 -42.30 0.47 -26.35
CA GLU A 289 -43.53 -0.23 -26.78
C GLU A 289 -44.80 0.66 -26.72
N LYS A 290 -44.92 1.55 -25.73
CA LYS A 290 -46.00 2.49 -25.64
C LYS A 290 -45.93 3.61 -26.66
N GLY A 291 -44.73 4.14 -26.91
CA GLY A 291 -44.49 5.21 -27.90
C GLY A 291 -44.75 4.75 -29.35
N THR A 292 -44.52 3.49 -29.68
CA THR A 292 -44.82 2.94 -31.02
C THR A 292 -46.33 2.71 -31.24
N LYS A 293 -47.13 2.61 -30.17
CA LYS A 293 -48.61 2.45 -30.27
C LYS A 293 -49.36 3.77 -30.35
N GLU A 294 -48.77 4.89 -29.96
CA GLU A 294 -49.43 6.21 -30.02
C GLU A 294 -49.22 6.91 -31.39
N TRP A 295 -48.34 6.40 -32.26
CA TRP A 295 -48.06 6.98 -33.59
C TRP A 295 -48.40 6.04 -34.75
N ALA A 296 -49.13 4.92 -34.49
CA ALA A 296 -49.72 4.02 -35.46
C ALA A 296 -51.25 4.10 -35.42
#